data_c457429d14e578675e1b55a1c906789b
#
_entry.id   c457429d14e578675e1b55a1c906789b
#
_cell.length_a   1.000
_cell.length_b   1.000
_cell.length_c   1.000
_cell.angle_alpha   90.00
_cell.angle_beta   90.00
_cell.angle_gamma   90.00
#
_symmetry.space_group_name_H-M   'P 1'
#
loop_
_entity.id
_entity.type
_entity.pdbx_description
1 polymer ?
#
loop_
_entity_poly.entity_id
_entity_poly.type
_entity_poly.pdbx_seq_one_letter_code
_entity_poly.pdbx_strand_id
1 'polypeptide(L)'
;YESTVYPGVKEEICAPILEKESGLNCGVDFRIGYSPERINPGDRVHTLKSIRKIVSGMDPETRDRIGQIYDTIIEAGTFPVSSIKTAEAVKVVENSQRDINIAFMNEMAMVFERMGIDTNEVVDGMNTKWNALGFRPGLVGGHCIGVDPYYFIYEAERLGYTSQIVASGRRINDRRNRLFRLFQKIDCPVLNRPGHNDAAHCIRQ
;
A
#
# COMPACT_ATOMS: atom_id res chain seq x y z
N TYR A 1 9.87 -14.14 4.58
CA TYR A 1 8.56 -13.51 4.79
C TYR A 1 8.19 -12.61 3.63
N GLU A 2 6.87 -12.47 3.34
CA GLU A 2 6.36 -11.60 2.27
C GLU A 2 5.16 -10.74 2.71
N SER A 3 4.46 -11.11 3.78
CA SER A 3 3.27 -10.39 4.26
C SER A 3 3.61 -8.99 4.79
N THR A 4 2.78 -8.00 4.42
CA THR A 4 2.91 -6.62 4.86
C THR A 4 2.69 -6.48 6.37
N VAL A 5 3.57 -5.74 7.02
CA VAL A 5 3.57 -5.42 8.44
C VAL A 5 4.19 -4.04 8.66
N TYR A 6 4.10 -3.49 9.87
CA TYR A 6 4.88 -2.32 10.25
C TYR A 6 6.38 -2.65 10.44
N PRO A 7 7.28 -1.68 10.27
CA PRO A 7 8.73 -1.91 10.41
C PRO A 7 9.13 -2.45 11.79
N GLY A 8 9.91 -3.54 11.77
CA GLY A 8 10.42 -4.22 12.97
C GLY A 8 9.72 -5.52 13.35
N VAL A 9 8.54 -5.80 12.79
CA VAL A 9 7.74 -6.99 13.16
C VAL A 9 8.51 -8.29 12.94
N LYS A 10 9.24 -8.42 11.83
CA LYS A 10 9.93 -9.68 11.52
C LYS A 10 11.03 -10.00 12.51
N GLU A 11 11.76 -8.99 12.93
CA GLU A 11 12.89 -9.14 13.86
C GLU A 11 12.45 -9.13 15.32
N GLU A 12 11.50 -8.25 15.69
CA GLU A 12 11.10 -8.04 17.08
C GLU A 12 10.03 -9.03 17.57
N ILE A 13 9.22 -9.57 16.66
CA ILE A 13 8.08 -10.44 16.99
C ILE A 13 8.22 -11.81 16.35
N CYS A 14 8.39 -11.87 15.01
CA CYS A 14 8.35 -13.15 14.32
C CYS A 14 9.56 -14.03 14.63
N ALA A 15 10.77 -13.48 14.68
CA ALA A 15 11.97 -14.28 14.98
C ALA A 15 11.91 -14.89 16.40
N PRO A 16 11.58 -14.14 17.47
CA PRO A 16 11.43 -14.73 18.82
C PRO A 16 10.33 -15.80 18.91
N ILE A 17 9.24 -15.66 18.17
CA ILE A 17 8.20 -16.70 18.11
C ILE A 17 8.75 -17.97 17.47
N LEU A 18 9.46 -17.85 16.35
CA LEU A 18 10.07 -19.02 15.68
C LEU A 18 11.09 -19.71 16.57
N GLU A 19 11.94 -18.97 17.28
CA GLU A 19 12.90 -19.52 18.21
C GLU A 19 12.20 -20.32 19.32
N LYS A 20 11.18 -19.69 19.93
CA LYS A 20 10.42 -20.32 21.02
C LYS A 20 9.74 -21.63 20.56
N GLU A 21 9.06 -21.60 19.41
CA GLU A 21 8.25 -22.74 18.97
C GLU A 21 9.09 -23.86 18.31
N SER A 22 10.24 -23.52 17.74
CA SER A 22 11.14 -24.52 17.10
C SER A 22 12.24 -25.04 18.02
N GLY A 23 12.63 -24.29 19.04
CA GLY A 23 13.82 -24.55 19.85
C GLY A 23 15.14 -24.22 19.12
N LEU A 24 15.07 -23.57 17.96
CA LEU A 24 16.22 -23.18 17.14
C LEU A 24 16.58 -21.71 17.38
N ASN A 25 17.84 -21.34 17.14
CA ASN A 25 18.34 -19.99 17.31
C ASN A 25 18.43 -19.24 15.99
N CYS A 26 17.79 -18.05 15.90
CA CYS A 26 17.89 -17.18 14.74
C CYS A 26 19.32 -16.66 14.56
N GLY A 27 19.83 -16.72 13.34
CA GLY A 27 21.21 -16.35 13.03
C GLY A 27 22.21 -17.48 13.13
N VAL A 28 21.85 -18.58 13.80
CA VAL A 28 22.69 -19.79 13.94
C VAL A 28 22.08 -20.95 13.15
N ASP A 29 20.89 -21.39 13.55
CA ASP A 29 20.24 -22.57 12.98
C ASP A 29 19.33 -22.21 11.79
N PHE A 30 18.77 -21.01 11.78
CA PHE A 30 17.99 -20.47 10.66
C PHE A 30 18.24 -18.97 10.50
N ARG A 31 17.90 -18.46 9.34
CA ARG A 31 18.01 -17.03 8.99
C ARG A 31 16.69 -16.50 8.47
N ILE A 32 16.44 -15.22 8.70
CA ILE A 32 15.21 -14.56 8.26
C ILE A 32 15.52 -13.47 7.25
N GLY A 33 14.55 -13.26 6.35
CA GLY A 33 14.54 -12.16 5.44
C GLY A 33 13.12 -11.77 5.05
N TYR A 34 13.01 -10.65 4.37
CA TYR A 34 11.74 -10.10 3.97
C TYR A 34 11.80 -9.57 2.54
N SER A 35 10.76 -9.87 1.78
CA SER A 35 10.58 -9.38 0.42
C SER A 35 9.10 -9.06 0.21
N PRO A 36 8.68 -7.78 0.23
CA PRO A 36 7.28 -7.40 0.16
C PRO A 36 6.61 -7.82 -1.15
N GLU A 37 5.35 -8.18 -1.07
CA GLU A 37 4.53 -8.40 -2.25
C GLU A 37 4.12 -7.06 -2.87
N ARG A 38 4.35 -6.91 -4.18
CA ARG A 38 4.11 -5.68 -4.93
C ARG A 38 3.14 -5.86 -6.11
N ILE A 39 2.59 -7.05 -6.31
CA ILE A 39 1.62 -7.32 -7.37
C ILE A 39 0.27 -6.71 -7.01
N ASN A 40 -0.35 -6.06 -7.98
CA ASN A 40 -1.74 -5.62 -7.86
C ASN A 40 -2.66 -6.74 -8.37
N PRO A 41 -3.59 -7.26 -7.55
CA PRO A 41 -4.53 -8.27 -8.01
C PRO A 41 -5.30 -7.82 -9.25
N GLY A 42 -5.28 -8.67 -10.29
CA GLY A 42 -5.95 -8.41 -11.56
C GLY A 42 -5.13 -7.59 -12.58
N ASP A 43 -3.95 -7.10 -12.23
CA ASP A 43 -3.02 -6.50 -13.19
C ASP A 43 -2.36 -7.60 -14.04
N ARG A 44 -2.57 -7.54 -15.36
CA ARG A 44 -2.02 -8.53 -16.32
C ARG A 44 -0.72 -8.05 -16.97
N VAL A 45 -0.38 -6.79 -16.77
CA VAL A 45 0.84 -6.18 -17.36
C VAL A 45 1.99 -6.26 -16.37
N HIS A 46 1.74 -5.85 -15.12
CA HIS A 46 2.74 -5.86 -14.07
C HIS A 46 2.62 -7.16 -13.27
N THR A 47 3.31 -8.18 -13.76
CA THR A 47 3.32 -9.53 -13.18
C THR A 47 4.50 -9.72 -12.23
N LEU A 48 4.53 -10.84 -11.52
CA LEU A 48 5.64 -11.22 -10.66
C LEU A 48 7.01 -11.09 -11.37
N LYS A 49 7.08 -11.46 -12.64
CA LYS A 49 8.32 -11.42 -13.42
C LYS A 49 8.76 -10.02 -13.80
N SER A 50 7.80 -9.11 -14.09
CA SER A 50 8.07 -7.77 -14.61
C SER A 50 8.23 -6.70 -13.53
N ILE A 51 7.87 -6.98 -12.27
CA ILE A 51 8.03 -6.06 -11.14
C ILE A 51 9.34 -6.35 -10.43
N ARG A 52 10.22 -5.34 -10.31
CA ARG A 52 11.46 -5.47 -9.52
C ARG A 52 11.12 -5.78 -8.06
N LYS A 53 11.67 -6.87 -7.51
CA LYS A 53 11.39 -7.33 -6.17
C LYS A 53 12.36 -6.72 -5.15
N ILE A 54 11.84 -6.14 -4.08
CA ILE A 54 12.65 -5.69 -2.94
C ILE A 54 13.11 -6.92 -2.17
N VAL A 55 14.38 -6.99 -1.80
CA VAL A 55 14.92 -8.10 -0.99
C VAL A 55 15.74 -7.57 0.18
N SER A 56 15.58 -8.22 1.32
CA SER A 56 16.33 -7.92 2.54
C SER A 56 16.60 -9.19 3.33
N GLY A 57 17.59 -9.14 4.20
CA GLY A 57 17.96 -10.21 5.10
C GLY A 57 18.43 -9.65 6.43
N MET A 58 18.49 -10.50 7.45
CA MET A 58 19.03 -10.14 8.75
C MET A 58 20.53 -9.77 8.69
N ASP A 59 21.22 -10.23 7.66
CA ASP A 59 22.60 -9.91 7.32
C ASP A 59 22.80 -9.84 5.79
N PRO A 60 23.93 -9.31 5.30
CA PRO A 60 24.20 -9.18 3.87
C PRO A 60 24.20 -10.54 3.13
N GLU A 61 24.73 -11.59 3.74
CA GLU A 61 24.79 -12.93 3.14
C GLU A 61 23.39 -13.48 2.90
N THR A 62 22.53 -13.38 3.90
CA THR A 62 21.11 -13.80 3.81
C THR A 62 20.36 -13.00 2.75
N ARG A 63 20.53 -11.68 2.73
CA ARG A 63 19.94 -10.80 1.72
C ARG A 63 20.34 -11.22 0.31
N ASP A 64 21.64 -11.41 0.09
CA ASP A 64 22.17 -11.71 -1.24
C ASP A 64 21.75 -13.11 -1.70
N ARG A 65 21.66 -14.07 -0.79
CA ARG A 65 21.12 -15.42 -1.07
C ARG A 65 19.65 -15.38 -1.45
N ILE A 66 18.84 -14.57 -0.74
CA ILE A 66 17.42 -14.35 -1.09
C ILE A 66 17.31 -13.67 -2.46
N GLY A 67 18.14 -12.68 -2.73
CA GLY A 67 18.21 -12.02 -4.03
C GLY A 67 18.49 -13.02 -5.16
N GLN A 68 19.49 -13.86 -5.02
CA GLN A 68 19.83 -14.90 -6.00
C GLN A 68 18.67 -15.86 -6.27
N ILE A 69 17.90 -16.24 -5.24
CA ILE A 69 16.73 -17.10 -5.41
C ILE A 69 15.66 -16.39 -6.24
N TYR A 70 15.33 -15.12 -5.90
CA TYR A 70 14.33 -14.37 -6.67
C TYR A 70 14.80 -14.04 -8.08
N ASP A 71 16.07 -13.77 -8.31
CA ASP A 71 16.62 -13.48 -9.65
C ASP A 71 16.46 -14.65 -10.63
N THR A 72 16.22 -15.87 -10.13
CA THR A 72 15.90 -17.02 -11.00
C THR A 72 14.51 -16.94 -11.63
N ILE A 73 13.59 -16.14 -11.06
CA ILE A 73 12.18 -16.05 -11.48
C ILE A 73 11.73 -14.62 -11.83
N ILE A 74 12.44 -13.61 -11.33
CA ILE A 74 12.10 -12.20 -11.54
C ILE A 74 12.96 -11.62 -12.67
N GLU A 75 12.39 -11.49 -13.85
CA GLU A 75 13.10 -10.95 -15.03
C GLU A 75 13.52 -9.48 -14.85
N ALA A 76 12.74 -8.69 -14.09
CA ALA A 76 13.06 -7.31 -13.74
C ALA A 76 14.18 -7.18 -12.70
N GLY A 77 14.66 -8.31 -12.15
CA GLY A 77 15.67 -8.39 -11.12
C GLY A 77 15.20 -7.96 -9.74
N THR A 78 16.14 -8.03 -8.79
CA THR A 78 15.89 -7.63 -7.40
C THR A 78 16.47 -6.25 -7.08
N PHE A 79 16.01 -5.67 -5.99
CA PHE A 79 16.54 -4.43 -5.41
C PHE A 79 16.87 -4.71 -3.94
N PRO A 80 18.14 -4.92 -3.60
CA PRO A 80 18.55 -5.18 -2.23
C PRO A 80 18.49 -3.89 -1.40
N VAL A 81 17.96 -4.01 -0.18
CA VAL A 81 17.97 -2.94 0.82
C VAL A 81 18.78 -3.35 2.05
N SER A 82 19.16 -2.38 2.88
CA SER A 82 20.13 -2.56 3.96
C SER A 82 19.62 -3.40 5.14
N SER A 83 18.30 -3.44 5.37
CA SER A 83 17.72 -4.15 6.51
C SER A 83 16.29 -4.63 6.23
N ILE A 84 15.82 -5.56 7.04
CA ILE A 84 14.43 -6.03 7.02
C ILE A 84 13.49 -4.86 7.33
N LYS A 85 13.78 -4.05 8.34
CA LYS A 85 12.99 -2.84 8.68
C LYS A 85 12.85 -1.88 7.49
N THR A 86 13.92 -1.71 6.71
CA THR A 86 13.87 -0.86 5.50
C THR A 86 12.91 -1.44 4.45
N ALA A 87 12.94 -2.74 4.21
CA ALA A 87 12.03 -3.38 3.25
C ALA A 87 10.58 -3.33 3.71
N GLU A 88 10.32 -3.51 5.00
CA GLU A 88 8.98 -3.35 5.61
C GLU A 88 8.48 -1.90 5.44
N ALA A 89 9.34 -0.90 5.70
CA ALA A 89 9.02 0.51 5.52
C ALA A 89 8.68 0.85 4.07
N VAL A 90 9.44 0.33 3.08
CA VAL A 90 9.16 0.56 1.65
C VAL A 90 7.72 0.21 1.31
N LYS A 91 7.25 -0.97 1.72
CA LYS A 91 5.89 -1.43 1.41
C LYS A 91 4.82 -0.54 2.03
N VAL A 92 4.98 -0.19 3.29
CA VAL A 92 4.02 0.66 4.01
C VAL A 92 3.98 2.08 3.40
N VAL A 93 5.14 2.62 3.03
CA VAL A 93 5.25 3.96 2.42
C VAL A 93 4.64 3.98 1.02
N GLU A 94 4.87 2.98 0.18
CA GLU A 94 4.25 2.89 -1.15
C GLU A 94 2.72 3.00 -1.08
N ASN A 95 2.09 2.24 -0.19
CA ASN A 95 0.65 2.23 -0.05
C ASN A 95 0.12 3.50 0.65
N SER A 96 0.82 4.00 1.66
CA SER A 96 0.46 5.26 2.34
C SER A 96 0.55 6.46 1.41
N GLN A 97 1.58 6.53 0.55
CA GLN A 97 1.72 7.61 -0.43
C GLN A 97 0.55 7.63 -1.41
N ARG A 98 0.13 6.46 -1.91
CA ARG A 98 -1.03 6.35 -2.80
C ARG A 98 -2.30 6.79 -2.10
N ASP A 99 -2.52 6.34 -0.87
CA ASP A 99 -3.67 6.73 -0.04
C ASP A 99 -3.75 8.24 0.18
N ILE A 100 -2.63 8.89 0.52
CA ILE A 100 -2.55 10.34 0.72
C ILE A 100 -2.84 11.11 -0.57
N ASN A 101 -2.29 10.68 -1.70
CA ASN A 101 -2.52 11.33 -2.98
C ASN A 101 -4.01 11.28 -3.38
N ILE A 102 -4.67 10.14 -3.16
CA ILE A 102 -6.12 10.02 -3.37
C ILE A 102 -6.89 10.88 -2.37
N ALA A 103 -6.48 10.92 -1.10
CA ALA A 103 -7.10 11.77 -0.08
C ALA A 103 -7.04 13.25 -0.45
N PHE A 104 -5.89 13.71 -0.94
CA PHE A 104 -5.73 15.07 -1.44
C PHE A 104 -6.74 15.38 -2.56
N MET A 105 -6.83 14.51 -3.56
CA MET A 105 -7.78 14.67 -4.66
C MET A 105 -9.24 14.61 -4.18
N ASN A 106 -9.54 13.77 -3.20
CA ASN A 106 -10.86 13.67 -2.60
C ASN A 106 -11.25 14.94 -1.86
N GLU A 107 -10.33 15.56 -1.12
CA GLU A 107 -10.55 16.82 -0.43
C GLU A 107 -10.80 17.96 -1.42
N MET A 108 -9.97 18.06 -2.47
CA MET A 108 -10.16 19.04 -3.55
C MET A 108 -11.53 18.89 -4.20
N ALA A 109 -11.95 17.68 -4.52
CA ALA A 109 -13.28 17.42 -5.10
C ALA A 109 -14.42 17.91 -4.20
N MET A 110 -14.33 17.70 -2.88
CA MET A 110 -15.33 18.18 -1.93
C MET A 110 -15.37 19.71 -1.83
N VAL A 111 -14.26 20.40 -2.05
CA VAL A 111 -14.18 21.86 -2.07
C VAL A 111 -14.72 22.40 -3.40
N PHE A 112 -14.31 21.82 -4.53
CA PHE A 112 -14.76 22.24 -5.86
C PHE A 112 -16.27 22.08 -6.05
N GLU A 113 -16.86 21.02 -5.51
CA GLU A 113 -18.32 20.85 -5.48
C GLU A 113 -19.02 22.06 -4.84
N ARG A 114 -18.49 22.57 -3.71
CA ARG A 114 -19.05 23.78 -3.03
C ARG A 114 -18.83 25.07 -3.81
N MET A 115 -17.79 25.09 -4.64
CA MET A 115 -17.47 26.25 -5.49
C MET A 115 -18.20 26.20 -6.84
N GLY A 116 -18.94 25.11 -7.14
CA GLY A 116 -19.56 24.92 -8.44
C GLY A 116 -18.55 24.65 -9.58
N ILE A 117 -17.37 24.14 -9.27
CA ILE A 117 -16.32 23.83 -10.24
C ILE A 117 -16.35 22.34 -10.58
N ASP A 118 -16.26 22.00 -11.87
CA ASP A 118 -16.13 20.61 -12.29
C ASP A 118 -14.73 20.08 -11.94
N THR A 119 -14.71 19.12 -11.02
CA THR A 119 -13.47 18.48 -10.57
C THR A 119 -12.74 17.76 -11.70
N ASN A 120 -13.45 17.15 -12.65
CA ASN A 120 -12.82 16.44 -13.76
C ASN A 120 -12.09 17.40 -14.69
N GLU A 121 -12.68 18.55 -15.00
CA GLU A 121 -12.04 19.57 -15.82
C GLU A 121 -10.76 20.10 -15.16
N VAL A 122 -10.78 20.33 -13.85
CA VAL A 122 -9.58 20.75 -13.10
C VAL A 122 -8.49 19.66 -13.16
N VAL A 123 -8.87 18.41 -12.94
CA VAL A 123 -7.91 17.28 -12.97
C VAL A 123 -7.35 17.07 -14.37
N ASP A 124 -8.18 17.15 -15.40
CA ASP A 124 -7.73 17.03 -16.79
C ASP A 124 -6.77 18.18 -17.15
N GLY A 125 -7.13 19.42 -16.78
CA GLY A 125 -6.25 20.57 -16.96
C GLY A 125 -4.91 20.40 -16.23
N MET A 126 -4.93 19.96 -14.98
CA MET A 126 -3.71 19.70 -14.19
C MET A 126 -2.84 18.62 -14.84
N ASN A 127 -3.46 17.57 -15.37
CA ASN A 127 -2.74 16.43 -15.97
C ASN A 127 -2.13 16.74 -17.37
N THR A 128 -2.41 17.90 -17.95
CA THR A 128 -1.69 18.34 -19.17
C THR A 128 -0.23 18.70 -18.88
N LYS A 129 0.14 18.94 -17.62
CA LYS A 129 1.50 19.26 -17.26
C LYS A 129 2.37 18.00 -17.27
N TRP A 130 3.56 18.06 -17.87
CA TRP A 130 4.47 16.93 -18.07
C TRP A 130 4.87 16.17 -16.80
N ASN A 131 4.86 16.82 -15.64
CA ASN A 131 5.20 16.20 -14.34
C ASN A 131 3.97 15.99 -13.43
N ALA A 132 2.77 15.97 -14.00
CA ALA A 132 1.57 15.64 -13.25
C ALA A 132 1.59 14.18 -12.78
N LEU A 133 1.08 13.94 -11.58
CA LEU A 133 1.10 12.61 -10.96
C LEU A 133 -0.05 11.71 -11.41
N GLY A 134 -1.06 12.24 -12.10
CA GLY A 134 -2.17 11.48 -12.65
C GLY A 134 -3.22 11.00 -11.64
N PHE A 135 -3.14 11.39 -10.38
CA PHE A 135 -4.13 10.99 -9.38
C PHE A 135 -5.48 11.67 -9.61
N ARG A 136 -6.55 10.92 -9.35
CA ARG A 136 -7.94 11.38 -9.43
C ARG A 136 -8.67 11.11 -8.13
N PRO A 137 -9.76 11.83 -7.83
CA PRO A 137 -10.63 11.49 -6.70
C PRO A 137 -11.22 10.10 -6.87
N GLY A 138 -11.28 9.34 -5.78
CA GLY A 138 -11.81 7.98 -5.84
C GLY A 138 -12.05 7.37 -4.45
N LEU A 139 -12.65 6.20 -4.44
CA LEU A 139 -12.81 5.43 -3.23
C LEU A 139 -11.52 4.66 -2.95
N VAL A 140 -11.11 4.62 -1.70
CA VAL A 140 -9.99 3.81 -1.24
C VAL A 140 -10.53 2.60 -0.52
N GLY A 141 -10.36 1.44 -1.14
CA GLY A 141 -10.84 0.16 -0.61
C GLY A 141 -9.81 -0.95 -0.76
N GLY A 142 -10.24 -2.17 -0.44
CA GLY A 142 -9.39 -3.36 -0.47
C GLY A 142 -8.57 -3.56 0.80
N HIS A 143 -7.79 -4.65 0.80
CA HIS A 143 -7.03 -5.07 1.98
C HIS A 143 -5.71 -4.31 2.18
N CYS A 144 -5.15 -3.70 1.15
CA CYS A 144 -3.82 -3.10 1.21
C CYS A 144 -3.88 -1.59 1.46
N ILE A 145 -4.38 -0.80 0.47
CA ILE A 145 -4.32 0.67 0.56
C ILE A 145 -5.16 1.21 1.73
N GLY A 146 -6.27 0.53 2.07
CA GLY A 146 -7.13 0.91 3.18
C GLY A 146 -6.61 0.53 4.57
N VAL A 147 -5.62 -0.35 4.67
CA VAL A 147 -5.12 -0.94 5.92
C VAL A 147 -3.68 -0.57 6.23
N ASP A 148 -2.78 -0.67 5.25
CA ASP A 148 -1.34 -0.48 5.48
C ASP A 148 -0.97 0.89 6.07
N PRO A 149 -1.65 2.02 5.74
CA PRO A 149 -1.36 3.29 6.41
C PRO A 149 -1.59 3.26 7.93
N TYR A 150 -2.48 2.39 8.43
CA TYR A 150 -2.66 2.24 9.87
C TYR A 150 -1.47 1.56 10.55
N TYR A 151 -0.72 0.71 9.84
CA TYR A 151 0.53 0.17 10.36
C TYR A 151 1.55 1.28 10.60
N PHE A 152 1.64 2.25 9.70
CA PHE A 152 2.51 3.41 9.89
C PHE A 152 2.04 4.30 11.05
N ILE A 153 0.74 4.57 11.15
CA ILE A 153 0.17 5.38 12.22
C ILE A 153 0.45 4.71 13.57
N TYR A 154 0.18 3.41 13.69
CA TYR A 154 0.43 2.65 14.91
C TYR A 154 1.89 2.72 15.35
N GLU A 155 2.82 2.48 14.43
CA GLU A 155 4.25 2.51 14.76
C GLU A 155 4.72 3.94 15.11
N ALA A 156 4.24 4.95 14.42
CA ALA A 156 4.54 6.34 14.75
C ALA A 156 4.07 6.68 16.18
N GLU A 157 2.85 6.30 16.55
CA GLU A 157 2.30 6.51 17.89
C GLU A 157 3.11 5.74 18.96
N ARG A 158 3.51 4.50 18.68
CA ARG A 158 4.38 3.70 19.55
C ARG A 158 5.72 4.40 19.83
N LEU A 159 6.23 5.12 18.83
CA LEU A 159 7.46 5.92 18.92
C LEU A 159 7.24 7.33 19.50
N GLY A 160 6.03 7.66 19.94
CA GLY A 160 5.69 8.98 20.49
C GLY A 160 5.48 10.07 19.45
N TYR A 161 5.32 9.72 18.17
CA TYR A 161 5.07 10.66 17.08
C TYR A 161 3.62 10.57 16.60
N THR A 162 2.90 11.70 16.63
CA THR A 162 1.54 11.76 16.05
C THR A 162 1.62 11.96 14.55
N SER A 163 1.21 10.94 13.80
CA SER A 163 1.16 11.02 12.34
C SER A 163 0.12 12.02 11.87
N GLN A 164 0.55 13.14 11.30
CA GLN A 164 -0.34 14.21 10.86
C GLN A 164 -0.89 13.97 9.44
N ILE A 165 0.00 13.75 8.48
CA ILE A 165 -0.36 13.62 7.06
C ILE A 165 -1.11 12.31 6.80
N VAL A 166 -0.54 11.18 7.23
CA VAL A 166 -1.13 9.86 6.96
C VAL A 166 -2.46 9.70 7.67
N ALA A 167 -2.54 10.11 8.96
CA ALA A 167 -3.78 10.03 9.71
C ALA A 167 -4.87 10.97 9.17
N SER A 168 -4.50 12.16 8.67
CA SER A 168 -5.45 13.07 8.03
C SER A 168 -5.97 12.54 6.70
N GLY A 169 -5.08 12.00 5.85
CA GLY A 169 -5.45 11.35 4.61
C GLY A 169 -6.44 10.19 4.83
N ARG A 170 -6.16 9.33 5.82
CA ARG A 170 -7.09 8.24 6.19
C ARG A 170 -8.45 8.76 6.61
N ARG A 171 -8.53 9.80 7.45
CA ARG A 171 -9.82 10.39 7.86
C ARG A 171 -10.64 10.90 6.67
N ILE A 172 -9.99 11.53 5.68
CA ILE A 172 -10.64 12.01 4.47
C ILE A 172 -11.22 10.84 3.66
N ASN A 173 -10.39 9.84 3.38
CA ASN A 173 -10.79 8.67 2.61
C ASN A 173 -11.87 7.85 3.30
N ASP A 174 -11.78 7.63 4.61
CA ASP A 174 -12.79 6.91 5.39
C ASP A 174 -14.12 7.64 5.45
N ARG A 175 -14.10 8.99 5.51
CA ARG A 175 -15.32 9.79 5.44
C ARG A 175 -16.00 9.64 4.09
N ARG A 176 -15.25 9.69 2.99
CA ARG A 176 -15.79 9.50 1.64
C ARG A 176 -16.35 8.09 1.45
N ASN A 177 -15.62 7.07 1.90
CA ASN A 177 -16.08 5.67 1.85
C ASN A 177 -17.39 5.46 2.65
N ARG A 178 -17.51 6.08 3.82
CA ARG A 178 -18.76 6.04 4.63
C ARG A 178 -19.94 6.68 3.92
N LEU A 179 -19.76 7.85 3.33
CA LEU A 179 -20.79 8.51 2.56
C LEU A 179 -21.25 7.64 1.39
N PHE A 180 -20.33 7.05 0.63
CA PHE A 180 -20.66 6.17 -0.47
C PHE A 180 -21.47 4.94 -0.01
N ARG A 181 -21.09 4.30 1.11
CA ARG A 181 -21.84 3.17 1.69
C ARG A 181 -23.23 3.57 2.17
N LEU A 182 -23.42 4.80 2.63
CA LEU A 182 -24.73 5.31 3.00
C LEU A 182 -25.61 5.50 1.75
N PHE A 183 -25.06 6.03 0.66
CA PHE A 183 -25.77 6.15 -0.62
C PHE A 183 -26.14 4.79 -1.22
N GLN A 184 -25.30 3.76 -1.08
CA GLN A 184 -25.64 2.39 -1.52
C GLN A 184 -26.76 1.73 -0.70
N LYS A 185 -26.93 2.12 0.57
CA LYS A 185 -28.02 1.61 1.43
C LYS A 185 -29.36 2.32 1.21
N ILE A 186 -29.33 3.52 0.66
CA ILE A 186 -30.50 4.23 0.18
C ILE A 186 -30.73 3.66 -1.23
N ASP A 187 -31.74 2.78 -1.40
CA ASP A 187 -32.14 2.17 -2.68
C ASP A 187 -32.19 3.24 -3.79
N CYS A 188 -31.07 3.50 -4.43
CA CYS A 188 -31.02 4.36 -5.59
C CYS A 188 -31.16 3.47 -6.83
N PRO A 189 -32.28 3.53 -7.56
CA PRO A 189 -32.55 2.66 -8.71
C PRO A 189 -31.50 2.75 -9.82
N VAL A 190 -30.66 3.79 -9.78
CA VAL A 190 -29.59 4.04 -10.76
C VAL A 190 -28.37 3.15 -10.52
N LEU A 191 -28.12 2.71 -9.27
CA LEU A 191 -26.95 1.89 -8.90
C LEU A 191 -27.25 0.37 -8.90
N ASN A 192 -28.53 -0.02 -8.94
CA ASN A 192 -28.97 -1.43 -8.95
C ASN A 192 -29.18 -2.00 -10.37
N ARG A 193 -28.51 -1.47 -11.40
CA ARG A 193 -28.55 -2.13 -12.72
C ARG A 193 -27.71 -3.41 -12.68
N PRO A 194 -28.28 -4.59 -13.03
CA PRO A 194 -27.51 -5.82 -13.15
C PRO A 194 -26.45 -5.62 -14.26
N GLY A 195 -25.17 -5.73 -13.92
CA GLY A 195 -24.02 -5.55 -14.80
C GLY A 195 -22.94 -4.56 -14.32
N HIS A 196 -23.17 -3.83 -13.22
CA HIS A 196 -22.19 -2.90 -12.65
C HIS A 196 -21.61 -3.41 -11.31
N ASN A 197 -21.33 -4.70 -11.22
CA ASN A 197 -20.62 -5.29 -10.07
C ASN A 197 -19.10 -5.15 -10.19
N ASP A 198 -18.61 -3.99 -10.64
CA ASP A 198 -17.18 -3.75 -10.74
C ASP A 198 -16.73 -2.66 -9.74
N ALA A 199 -16.75 -3.03 -8.44
CA ALA A 199 -15.89 -2.35 -7.46
C ALA A 199 -14.41 -2.40 -7.87
N ALA A 200 -14.03 -3.34 -8.75
CA ALA A 200 -12.71 -3.45 -9.36
C ALA A 200 -12.43 -2.37 -10.43
N HIS A 201 -13.45 -1.73 -11.00
CA HIS A 201 -13.26 -0.71 -12.04
C HIS A 201 -12.84 0.66 -11.46
N CYS A 202 -13.18 0.95 -10.21
CA CYS A 202 -12.72 2.16 -9.52
C CYS A 202 -11.24 2.11 -9.07
N ILE A 203 -10.57 0.95 -9.20
CA ILE A 203 -9.16 0.76 -8.83
C ILE A 203 -8.23 0.96 -10.06
N ARG A 204 -8.77 1.09 -11.26
CA ARG A 204 -7.99 1.17 -12.52
C ARG A 204 -7.79 2.59 -13.06
N GLN A 205 -7.99 3.61 -12.24
CA GLN A 205 -7.61 4.97 -12.63
C GLN A 205 -6.69 5.58 -11.59
#